data_cb42ac0fd1e3c54dbd9acb5dacbd23d3
#
_entry.id   cb42ac0fd1e3c54dbd9acb5dacbd23d3
#
_cell.length_a   1.000
_cell.length_b   1.000
_cell.length_c   1.000
_cell.angle_alpha   90.00
_cell.angle_beta   90.00
_cell.angle_gamma   90.00
#
_symmetry.space_group_name_H-M   'P 1'
#
loop_
_entity.id
_entity.type
_entity.pdbx_description
1 polymer ?
#
loop_
_entity_poly.entity_id
_entity_poly.type
_entity_poly.pdbx_seq_one_letter_code
_entity_poly.pdbx_strand_id
1 'polypeptide(L)'
;MTGTDALVHVVRPPTGDPAGALVLLHGRGTSEYDLRPLLEVLDPHRRLLGVTPRAPLTLPRGGAHWYISRGIPGPDPKTFDESFELVSGWLDALLEENGLGHSRLILGGFSQGTVMSYALGLGAGRPRPRAIIALSGFMPEVPGFELDLAGLEGYPVALGHGTYDPVIPLEWGERARDRLVEAGADVTWRESPMPHAVDPDYLAELAGWITDVLGDADGA
;
A
#
# COMPACT_ATOMS: atom_id res chain seq x y z
N MET A 1 21.54 3.06 -10.00
CA MET A 1 21.54 2.82 -8.54
C MET A 1 20.61 1.66 -8.31
N THR A 2 21.09 0.60 -7.74
CA THR A 2 20.33 -0.61 -7.39
C THR A 2 20.34 -0.75 -5.88
N GLY A 3 19.31 -1.36 -5.30
CA GLY A 3 19.19 -1.52 -3.85
C GLY A 3 18.31 -0.45 -3.21
N THR A 4 18.36 -0.35 -1.88
CA THR A 4 17.53 0.58 -1.08
C THR A 4 17.84 2.05 -1.34
N ASP A 5 19.00 2.39 -1.87
CA ASP A 5 19.37 3.75 -2.30
C ASP A 5 18.61 4.25 -3.54
N ALA A 6 17.85 3.37 -4.22
CA ALA A 6 17.09 3.74 -5.42
C ALA A 6 15.93 4.73 -5.13
N LEU A 7 15.40 4.73 -3.91
CA LEU A 7 14.36 5.66 -3.47
C LEU A 7 14.71 6.33 -2.13
N VAL A 8 14.47 7.63 -2.05
CA VAL A 8 14.44 8.34 -0.76
C VAL A 8 13.32 7.75 0.09
N HIS A 9 13.58 7.41 1.33
CA HIS A 9 12.58 6.86 2.23
C HIS A 9 12.88 7.22 3.70
N VAL A 10 11.84 7.13 4.54
CA VAL A 10 11.96 7.29 5.98
C VAL A 10 11.74 5.93 6.63
N VAL A 11 12.62 5.59 7.55
CA VAL A 11 12.55 4.36 8.35
C VAL A 11 12.12 4.66 9.78
N ARG A 12 11.16 3.91 10.27
CA ARG A 12 10.83 3.78 11.69
C ARG A 12 11.32 2.40 12.15
N PRO A 13 12.40 2.33 12.93
CA PRO A 13 12.93 1.05 13.38
C PRO A 13 11.95 0.33 14.31
N PRO A 14 11.94 -1.01 14.27
CA PRO A 14 11.20 -1.81 15.26
C PRO A 14 11.86 -1.76 16.64
N THR A 15 11.13 -2.21 17.65
CA THR A 15 11.69 -2.47 18.99
C THR A 15 12.14 -3.94 19.03
N GLY A 16 13.42 -4.19 18.80
CA GLY A 16 13.98 -5.55 18.69
C GLY A 16 13.94 -6.08 17.24
N ASP A 17 13.97 -7.41 17.10
CA ASP A 17 13.91 -8.06 15.78
C ASP A 17 12.54 -7.85 15.14
N PRO A 18 12.48 -7.47 13.84
CA PRO A 18 11.20 -7.17 13.21
C PRO A 18 10.36 -8.43 12.98
N ALA A 19 9.12 -8.40 13.45
CA ALA A 19 8.12 -9.42 13.10
C ALA A 19 7.77 -9.42 11.60
N GLY A 20 8.01 -8.30 10.91
CA GLY A 20 7.77 -8.09 9.50
C GLY A 20 8.05 -6.64 9.11
N ALA A 21 7.58 -6.22 7.94
CA ALA A 21 7.64 -4.83 7.50
C ALA A 21 6.23 -4.25 7.28
N LEU A 22 6.07 -2.95 7.56
CA LEU A 22 4.91 -2.15 7.19
C LEU A 22 5.38 -1.03 6.27
N VAL A 23 5.05 -1.13 5.00
CA VAL A 23 5.45 -0.14 3.97
C VAL A 23 4.21 0.62 3.52
N LEU A 24 4.23 1.97 3.66
CA LEU A 24 3.11 2.83 3.32
C LEU A 24 3.47 3.81 2.20
N LEU A 25 2.73 3.75 1.10
CA LEU A 25 2.93 4.56 -0.10
C LEU A 25 2.01 5.80 -0.07
N HIS A 26 2.59 6.99 -0.12
CA HIS A 26 1.88 8.26 0.01
C HIS A 26 1.00 8.61 -1.21
N GLY A 27 0.09 9.56 -1.04
CA GLY A 27 -0.74 10.12 -2.11
C GLY A 27 0.02 11.07 -3.03
N ARG A 28 -0.62 11.45 -4.15
CA ARG A 28 -0.04 12.40 -5.13
C ARG A 28 0.19 13.77 -4.49
N GLY A 29 1.37 14.34 -4.71
CA GLY A 29 1.70 15.71 -4.33
C GLY A 29 2.26 15.88 -2.92
N THR A 30 2.51 14.77 -2.23
CA THR A 30 3.08 14.75 -0.88
C THR A 30 4.51 14.19 -0.87
N SER A 31 4.94 13.55 0.18
CA SER A 31 6.30 13.05 0.33
C SER A 31 6.37 11.83 1.26
N GLU A 32 7.57 11.32 1.45
CA GLU A 32 7.91 10.25 2.39
C GLU A 32 7.52 10.52 3.86
N TYR A 33 7.23 11.76 4.19
CA TYR A 33 6.81 12.14 5.55
C TYR A 33 5.30 12.09 5.78
N ASP A 34 4.50 12.03 4.72
CA ASP A 34 3.03 12.16 4.75
C ASP A 34 2.37 11.05 5.60
N LEU A 35 2.66 9.80 5.27
CA LEU A 35 2.08 8.66 5.98
C LEU A 35 2.94 8.16 7.16
N ARG A 36 4.08 8.82 7.44
CA ARG A 36 4.94 8.43 8.56
C ARG A 36 4.20 8.40 9.91
N PRO A 37 3.33 9.37 10.24
CA PRO A 37 2.56 9.32 11.49
C PRO A 37 1.66 8.10 11.61
N LEU A 38 1.16 7.56 10.50
CA LEU A 38 0.28 6.39 10.50
C LEU A 38 1.00 5.12 10.94
N LEU A 39 2.33 5.04 10.77
CA LEU A 39 3.12 3.92 11.28
C LEU A 39 3.00 3.76 12.80
N GLU A 40 2.87 4.88 13.54
CA GLU A 40 2.74 4.85 14.99
C GLU A 40 1.33 4.42 15.44
N VAL A 41 0.31 4.71 14.63
CA VAL A 41 -1.08 4.30 14.90
C VAL A 41 -1.29 2.83 14.56
N LEU A 42 -0.80 2.40 13.39
CA LEU A 42 -1.01 1.05 12.86
C LEU A 42 -0.17 -0.02 13.60
N ASP A 43 0.98 0.35 14.12
CA ASP A 43 1.87 -0.55 14.88
C ASP A 43 2.44 0.18 16.10
N PRO A 44 1.61 0.44 17.13
CA PRO A 44 2.00 1.20 18.32
C PRO A 44 3.08 0.50 19.16
N HIS A 45 3.19 -0.81 19.05
CA HIS A 45 4.20 -1.61 19.75
C HIS A 45 5.53 -1.70 18.98
N ARG A 46 5.61 -1.10 17.79
CA ARG A 46 6.80 -1.12 16.92
C ARG A 46 7.36 -2.52 16.69
N ARG A 47 6.47 -3.47 16.40
CA ARG A 47 6.87 -4.85 16.05
C ARG A 47 7.38 -4.95 14.61
N LEU A 48 6.99 -4.00 13.75
CA LEU A 48 7.29 -3.98 12.32
C LEU A 48 8.37 -2.94 11.99
N LEU A 49 9.22 -3.26 11.01
CA LEU A 49 10.01 -2.27 10.31
C LEU A 49 9.06 -1.36 9.53
N GLY A 50 8.86 -0.13 10.00
CA GLY A 50 7.98 0.83 9.33
C GLY A 50 8.75 1.64 8.28
N VAL A 51 8.27 1.70 7.04
CA VAL A 51 8.95 2.43 5.97
C VAL A 51 7.95 3.20 5.11
N THR A 52 8.31 4.46 4.83
CA THR A 52 7.53 5.32 3.93
C THR A 52 8.44 5.87 2.83
N PRO A 53 8.38 5.32 1.59
CA PRO A 53 9.20 5.81 0.49
C PRO A 53 8.60 7.05 -0.18
N ARG A 54 9.48 7.85 -0.80
CA ARG A 54 9.12 8.95 -1.67
C ARG A 54 8.93 8.44 -3.10
N ALA A 55 7.81 8.82 -3.71
CA ALA A 55 7.56 8.54 -5.12
C ALA A 55 8.63 9.16 -6.03
N PRO A 56 8.99 8.51 -7.16
CA PRO A 56 10.13 8.91 -7.98
C PRO A 56 9.93 10.20 -8.80
N LEU A 57 8.68 10.55 -9.10
CA LEU A 57 8.38 11.72 -9.92
C LEU A 57 8.10 12.95 -9.06
N THR A 58 8.51 14.13 -9.54
CA THR A 58 8.31 15.41 -8.84
C THR A 58 7.35 16.32 -9.62
N LEU A 59 6.37 16.88 -8.92
CA LEU A 59 5.46 17.87 -9.50
C LEU A 59 6.13 19.24 -9.67
N PRO A 60 5.75 20.05 -10.67
CA PRO A 60 6.36 21.36 -10.92
C PRO A 60 6.30 22.35 -9.72
N ARG A 61 5.31 22.17 -8.84
CA ARG A 61 5.15 22.99 -7.62
C ARG A 61 5.66 22.31 -6.35
N GLY A 62 6.44 21.25 -6.50
CA GLY A 62 6.90 20.41 -5.40
C GLY A 62 5.94 19.26 -5.09
N GLY A 63 6.36 18.39 -4.16
CA GLY A 63 5.68 17.12 -3.86
C GLY A 63 5.98 16.04 -4.88
N ALA A 64 5.80 14.79 -4.47
CA ALA A 64 6.10 13.61 -5.27
C ALA A 64 4.83 12.92 -5.77
N HIS A 65 4.97 12.10 -6.82
CA HIS A 65 3.87 11.29 -7.35
C HIS A 65 4.40 10.03 -8.01
N TRP A 66 3.60 8.97 -7.99
CA TRP A 66 4.00 7.66 -8.49
C TRP A 66 3.93 7.57 -10.01
N TYR A 67 2.92 8.18 -10.61
CA TYR A 67 2.70 8.18 -12.05
C TYR A 67 1.95 9.45 -12.48
N ILE A 68 2.05 9.83 -13.73
CA ILE A 68 1.21 10.89 -14.31
C ILE A 68 -0.22 10.36 -14.42
N SER A 69 -1.17 11.06 -13.78
CA SER A 69 -2.60 10.72 -13.89
C SER A 69 -3.20 11.35 -15.14
N ARG A 70 -3.94 10.55 -15.91
CA ARG A 70 -4.74 10.98 -17.07
C ARG A 70 -6.25 10.92 -16.79
N GLY A 71 -6.62 10.95 -15.51
CA GLY A 71 -7.98 10.73 -15.01
C GLY A 71 -8.06 9.46 -14.18
N ILE A 72 -9.28 9.03 -13.82
CA ILE A 72 -9.53 7.80 -13.08
C ILE A 72 -10.30 6.86 -14.03
N PRO A 73 -9.85 5.61 -14.24
CA PRO A 73 -8.76 4.89 -13.56
C PRO A 73 -7.40 4.96 -14.28
N GLY A 74 -7.12 6.04 -15.02
CA GLY A 74 -6.08 6.12 -16.04
C GLY A 74 -4.71 6.62 -15.58
N PRO A 75 -3.84 5.78 -14.97
CA PRO A 75 -2.40 6.05 -14.96
C PRO A 75 -1.84 6.17 -16.38
N ASP A 76 -0.89 7.08 -16.60
CA ASP A 76 -0.08 7.08 -17.81
C ASP A 76 0.76 5.80 -17.85
N PRO A 77 0.63 4.94 -18.87
CA PRO A 77 1.25 3.62 -18.87
C PRO A 77 2.78 3.68 -18.68
N LYS A 78 3.44 4.57 -19.41
CA LYS A 78 4.90 4.67 -19.36
C LYS A 78 5.41 5.02 -17.96
N THR A 79 4.87 6.07 -17.35
CA THR A 79 5.32 6.52 -16.02
C THR A 79 4.87 5.57 -14.92
N PHE A 80 3.77 4.84 -15.12
CA PHE A 80 3.34 3.79 -14.21
C PHE A 80 4.32 2.61 -14.24
N ASP A 81 4.67 2.10 -15.43
CA ASP A 81 5.58 0.97 -15.59
C ASP A 81 6.98 1.31 -15.04
N GLU A 82 7.53 2.48 -15.39
CA GLU A 82 8.83 2.94 -14.88
C GLU A 82 8.85 3.00 -13.34
N SER A 83 7.77 3.50 -12.71
CA SER A 83 7.64 3.54 -11.26
C SER A 83 7.43 2.17 -10.65
N PHE A 84 6.62 1.32 -11.28
CA PHE A 84 6.39 -0.04 -10.82
C PHE A 84 7.69 -0.85 -10.77
N GLU A 85 8.49 -0.81 -11.82
CA GLU A 85 9.79 -1.49 -11.88
C GLU A 85 10.76 -0.97 -10.81
N LEU A 86 10.87 0.35 -10.68
CA LEU A 86 11.77 0.97 -9.72
C LEU A 86 11.37 0.62 -8.27
N VAL A 87 10.08 0.76 -7.94
CA VAL A 87 9.58 0.52 -6.59
C VAL A 87 9.59 -0.98 -6.27
N SER A 88 9.35 -1.85 -7.25
CA SER A 88 9.48 -3.30 -7.10
C SER A 88 10.89 -3.69 -6.68
N GLY A 89 11.90 -3.23 -7.43
CA GLY A 89 13.30 -3.52 -7.13
C GLY A 89 13.76 -2.93 -5.80
N TRP A 90 13.31 -1.73 -5.46
CA TRP A 90 13.58 -1.11 -4.16
C TRP A 90 12.96 -1.91 -3.00
N LEU A 91 11.70 -2.33 -3.16
CA LEU A 91 10.98 -3.08 -2.12
C LEU A 91 11.63 -4.45 -1.87
N ASP A 92 12.01 -5.14 -2.95
CA ASP A 92 12.69 -6.44 -2.87
C ASP A 92 14.04 -6.30 -2.14
N ALA A 93 14.83 -5.28 -2.48
CA ALA A 93 16.09 -4.99 -1.80
C ALA A 93 15.90 -4.60 -0.32
N LEU A 94 14.89 -3.79 0.00
CA LEU A 94 14.56 -3.42 1.38
C LEU A 94 14.27 -4.65 2.23
N LEU A 95 13.47 -5.57 1.73
CA LEU A 95 13.12 -6.79 2.44
C LEU A 95 14.36 -7.70 2.61
N GLU A 96 15.14 -7.90 1.57
CA GLU A 96 16.35 -8.71 1.59
C GLU A 96 17.38 -8.18 2.60
N GLU A 97 17.68 -6.87 2.58
CA GLU A 97 18.63 -6.23 3.50
C GLU A 97 18.21 -6.35 4.98
N ASN A 98 16.92 -6.50 5.24
CA ASN A 98 16.39 -6.67 6.60
C ASN A 98 16.06 -8.13 6.96
N GLY A 99 16.45 -9.11 6.12
CA GLY A 99 16.19 -10.54 6.36
C GLY A 99 14.69 -10.90 6.36
N LEU A 100 13.88 -10.12 5.61
CA LEU A 100 12.44 -10.29 5.52
C LEU A 100 12.05 -10.83 4.13
N GLY A 101 10.96 -11.58 4.08
CA GLY A 101 10.31 -11.97 2.84
C GLY A 101 8.97 -11.25 2.65
N HIS A 102 8.43 -11.30 1.44
CA HIS A 102 7.10 -10.72 1.12
C HIS A 102 5.98 -11.29 2.00
N SER A 103 6.07 -12.55 2.42
CA SER A 103 5.12 -13.18 3.35
C SER A 103 5.08 -12.54 4.74
N ARG A 104 6.02 -11.64 5.04
CA ARG A 104 6.10 -10.84 6.29
C ARG A 104 5.91 -9.34 6.03
N LEU A 105 5.51 -8.95 4.81
CA LEU A 105 5.24 -7.57 4.42
C LEU A 105 3.75 -7.26 4.54
N ILE A 106 3.39 -6.19 5.22
CA ILE A 106 2.11 -5.49 5.09
C ILE A 106 2.36 -4.27 4.20
N LEU A 107 1.71 -4.24 3.05
CA LEU A 107 1.87 -3.17 2.08
C LEU A 107 0.61 -2.31 2.05
N GLY A 108 0.76 -1.02 2.20
CA GLY A 108 -0.39 -0.13 2.20
C GLY A 108 -0.13 1.19 1.48
N GLY A 109 -1.20 1.94 1.26
CA GLY A 109 -1.11 3.24 0.63
C GLY A 109 -2.38 4.06 0.71
N PHE A 110 -2.22 5.33 0.35
CA PHE A 110 -3.32 6.27 0.22
C PHE A 110 -3.37 6.83 -1.20
N SER A 111 -4.56 6.90 -1.80
CA SER A 111 -4.78 7.49 -3.12
C SER A 111 -3.90 6.84 -4.20
N GLN A 112 -3.00 7.57 -4.88
CA GLN A 112 -2.04 6.98 -5.81
C GLN A 112 -1.18 5.88 -5.18
N GLY A 113 -0.84 6.02 -3.89
CA GLY A 113 -0.11 4.99 -3.15
C GLY A 113 -0.89 3.68 -3.04
N THR A 114 -2.23 3.73 -2.88
CA THR A 114 -3.08 2.55 -2.92
C THR A 114 -3.01 1.84 -4.26
N VAL A 115 -3.04 2.60 -5.37
CA VAL A 115 -2.94 2.03 -6.72
C VAL A 115 -1.62 1.29 -6.90
N MET A 116 -0.52 1.89 -6.43
CA MET A 116 0.80 1.23 -6.45
C MET A 116 0.87 0.04 -5.50
N SER A 117 0.20 0.08 -4.34
CA SER A 117 0.15 -1.06 -3.42
C SER A 117 -0.55 -2.26 -4.04
N TYR A 118 -1.65 -2.05 -4.77
CA TYR A 118 -2.27 -3.12 -5.55
C TYR A 118 -1.33 -3.64 -6.65
N ALA A 119 -0.65 -2.75 -7.37
CA ALA A 119 0.28 -3.17 -8.42
C ALA A 119 1.43 -4.02 -7.86
N LEU A 120 2.06 -3.56 -6.78
CA LEU A 120 3.20 -4.23 -6.17
C LEU A 120 2.84 -5.55 -5.47
N GLY A 121 1.62 -5.63 -4.93
CA GLY A 121 1.18 -6.80 -4.16
C GLY A 121 0.37 -7.82 -4.95
N LEU A 122 -0.29 -7.40 -6.05
CA LEU A 122 -1.16 -8.25 -6.86
C LEU A 122 -0.79 -8.24 -8.35
N GLY A 123 0.27 -7.54 -8.76
CA GLY A 123 0.74 -7.57 -10.14
C GLY A 123 1.20 -8.97 -10.56
N ALA A 124 0.92 -9.36 -11.79
CA ALA A 124 1.32 -10.65 -12.32
C ALA A 124 2.83 -10.90 -12.17
N GLY A 125 3.19 -12.05 -11.62
CA GLY A 125 4.59 -12.41 -11.36
C GLY A 125 5.22 -11.76 -10.12
N ARG A 126 4.50 -10.92 -9.37
CA ARG A 126 5.00 -10.38 -8.08
C ARG A 126 4.76 -11.35 -6.93
N PRO A 127 5.73 -11.46 -6.00
CA PRO A 127 5.48 -12.16 -4.74
C PRO A 127 4.44 -11.40 -3.91
N ARG A 128 3.47 -12.12 -3.35
CA ARG A 128 2.40 -11.50 -2.55
C ARG A 128 2.89 -11.06 -1.18
N PRO A 129 2.53 -9.85 -0.74
CA PRO A 129 2.70 -9.44 0.65
C PRO A 129 1.79 -10.29 1.56
N ARG A 130 2.03 -10.22 2.86
CA ARG A 130 1.17 -10.86 3.88
C ARG A 130 -0.25 -10.33 3.82
N ALA A 131 -0.39 -9.01 3.60
CA ALA A 131 -1.67 -8.32 3.52
C ALA A 131 -1.54 -6.98 2.78
N ILE A 132 -2.68 -6.41 2.36
CA ILE A 132 -2.75 -5.07 1.77
C ILE A 132 -3.68 -4.17 2.57
N ILE A 133 -3.27 -2.91 2.77
CA ILE A 133 -4.10 -1.81 3.30
C ILE A 133 -4.31 -0.79 2.19
N ALA A 134 -5.55 -0.64 1.73
CA ALA A 134 -5.92 0.18 0.58
C ALA A 134 -6.85 1.33 1.00
N LEU A 135 -6.31 2.56 1.07
CA LEU A 135 -7.06 3.73 1.54
C LEU A 135 -7.35 4.68 0.38
N SER A 136 -8.64 4.95 0.13
CA SER A 136 -9.15 5.93 -0.86
C SER A 136 -8.47 5.83 -2.23
N GLY A 137 -8.41 4.62 -2.80
CA GLY A 137 -7.78 4.35 -4.09
C GLY A 137 -8.62 3.43 -4.98
N PHE A 138 -7.99 2.92 -6.03
CA PHE A 138 -8.60 2.01 -7.00
C PHE A 138 -7.58 0.98 -7.50
N MET A 139 -8.04 -0.13 -8.04
CA MET A 139 -7.17 -1.08 -8.74
C MET A 139 -6.68 -0.51 -10.06
N PRO A 140 -5.38 -0.61 -10.40
CA PRO A 140 -4.86 -0.08 -11.67
C PRO A 140 -5.49 -0.76 -12.88
N GLU A 141 -5.89 0.06 -13.85
CA GLU A 141 -6.31 -0.36 -15.18
C GLU A 141 -5.35 0.29 -16.19
N VAL A 142 -4.24 -0.38 -16.47
CA VAL A 142 -3.16 0.14 -17.32
C VAL A 142 -2.92 -0.82 -18.47
N PRO A 143 -2.92 -0.36 -19.74
CA PRO A 143 -2.63 -1.21 -20.87
C PRO A 143 -1.28 -1.93 -20.75
N GLY A 144 -1.29 -3.25 -20.83
CA GLY A 144 -0.09 -4.09 -20.71
C GLY A 144 0.25 -4.51 -19.27
N PHE A 145 -0.44 -3.97 -18.27
CA PHE A 145 -0.27 -4.37 -16.87
C PHE A 145 -1.44 -5.26 -16.42
N GLU A 146 -1.14 -6.37 -15.81
CA GLU A 146 -2.13 -7.34 -15.33
C GLU A 146 -2.04 -7.55 -13.82
N LEU A 147 -3.20 -7.64 -13.17
CA LEU A 147 -3.30 -8.11 -11.79
C LEU A 147 -3.57 -9.61 -11.80
N ASP A 148 -2.84 -10.34 -10.97
CA ASP A 148 -3.09 -11.75 -10.66
C ASP A 148 -3.96 -11.84 -9.40
N LEU A 149 -5.25 -12.13 -9.59
CA LEU A 149 -6.21 -12.32 -8.52
C LEU A 149 -6.50 -13.80 -8.24
N ALA A 150 -5.82 -14.74 -8.91
CA ALA A 150 -5.98 -16.15 -8.63
C ALA A 150 -5.38 -16.54 -7.26
N GLY A 151 -6.02 -17.46 -6.52
CA GLY A 151 -5.53 -17.96 -5.22
C GLY A 151 -5.53 -16.88 -4.12
N LEU A 152 -6.54 -16.02 -4.11
CA LEU A 152 -6.78 -15.04 -3.04
C LEU A 152 -7.71 -15.58 -1.93
N GLU A 153 -8.03 -16.86 -1.90
CA GLU A 153 -8.89 -17.44 -0.87
C GLU A 153 -8.34 -17.15 0.54
N GLY A 154 -9.10 -16.36 1.32
CA GLY A 154 -8.72 -15.94 2.66
C GLY A 154 -7.57 -14.93 2.74
N TYR A 155 -7.11 -14.37 1.61
CA TYR A 155 -6.05 -13.37 1.59
C TYR A 155 -6.53 -12.04 2.22
N PRO A 156 -5.87 -11.54 3.29
CA PRO A 156 -6.37 -10.39 4.03
C PRO A 156 -6.12 -9.07 3.30
N VAL A 157 -7.20 -8.32 3.07
CA VAL A 157 -7.14 -6.97 2.49
C VAL A 157 -8.06 -6.03 3.27
N ALA A 158 -7.52 -4.94 3.79
CA ALA A 158 -8.28 -3.90 4.45
C ALA A 158 -8.46 -2.69 3.52
N LEU A 159 -9.71 -2.29 3.27
CA LEU A 159 -10.07 -1.15 2.43
C LEU A 159 -10.82 -0.10 3.24
N GLY A 160 -10.46 1.18 3.04
CA GLY A 160 -11.18 2.32 3.59
C GLY A 160 -11.42 3.39 2.54
N HIS A 161 -12.63 3.98 2.51
CA HIS A 161 -12.97 5.01 1.53
C HIS A 161 -13.93 6.06 2.09
N GLY A 162 -13.73 7.33 1.70
CA GLY A 162 -14.64 8.42 2.05
C GLY A 162 -15.90 8.43 1.18
N THR A 163 -17.10 8.45 1.81
CA THR A 163 -18.37 8.48 1.06
C THR A 163 -18.58 9.78 0.25
N TYR A 164 -17.89 10.84 0.64
CA TYR A 164 -17.97 12.15 -0.03
C TYR A 164 -16.65 12.51 -0.74
N ASP A 165 -15.87 11.50 -1.16
CA ASP A 165 -14.58 11.70 -1.82
C ASP A 165 -14.76 12.37 -3.20
N PRO A 166 -14.32 13.64 -3.37
CA PRO A 166 -14.46 14.36 -4.62
C PRO A 166 -13.31 14.10 -5.61
N VAL A 167 -12.27 13.38 -5.17
CA VAL A 167 -11.06 13.11 -5.94
C VAL A 167 -11.12 11.73 -6.58
N ILE A 168 -11.42 10.70 -5.78
CA ILE A 168 -11.65 9.34 -6.22
C ILE A 168 -13.05 8.94 -5.73
N PRO A 169 -14.06 8.97 -6.60
CA PRO A 169 -15.42 8.57 -6.23
C PRO A 169 -15.47 7.21 -5.54
N LEU A 170 -16.36 7.06 -4.53
CA LEU A 170 -16.52 5.85 -3.72
C LEU A 170 -16.66 4.58 -4.56
N GLU A 171 -17.34 4.69 -5.71
CA GLU A 171 -17.57 3.56 -6.64
C GLU A 171 -16.29 2.82 -7.07
N TRP A 172 -15.13 3.49 -7.04
CA TRP A 172 -13.85 2.85 -7.36
C TRP A 172 -13.33 1.97 -6.23
N GLY A 173 -13.56 2.39 -4.98
CA GLY A 173 -13.29 1.57 -3.80
C GLY A 173 -14.22 0.35 -3.77
N GLU A 174 -15.50 0.55 -4.06
CA GLU A 174 -16.50 -0.53 -4.14
C GLU A 174 -16.13 -1.56 -5.23
N ARG A 175 -15.75 -1.10 -6.42
CA ARG A 175 -15.27 -2.00 -7.50
C ARG A 175 -14.04 -2.80 -7.08
N ALA A 176 -13.10 -2.18 -6.38
CA ALA A 176 -11.91 -2.90 -5.88
C ALA A 176 -12.31 -3.96 -4.85
N ARG A 177 -13.19 -3.60 -3.88
CA ARG A 177 -13.77 -4.52 -2.90
C ARG A 177 -14.43 -5.72 -3.58
N ASP A 178 -15.34 -5.46 -4.52
CA ASP A 178 -16.15 -6.49 -5.16
C ASP A 178 -15.26 -7.48 -5.95
N ARG A 179 -14.25 -6.99 -6.66
CA ARG A 179 -13.27 -7.83 -7.36
C ARG A 179 -12.45 -8.70 -6.41
N LEU A 180 -12.07 -8.18 -5.24
CA LEU A 180 -11.33 -8.94 -4.23
C LEU A 180 -12.22 -10.01 -3.58
N VAL A 181 -13.45 -9.66 -3.24
CA VAL A 181 -14.44 -10.60 -2.69
C VAL A 181 -14.74 -11.72 -3.69
N GLU A 182 -14.95 -11.37 -4.97
CA GLU A 182 -15.16 -12.36 -6.04
C GLU A 182 -13.96 -13.32 -6.20
N ALA A 183 -12.75 -12.82 -5.97
CA ALA A 183 -11.52 -13.62 -5.98
C ALA A 183 -11.29 -14.42 -4.68
N GLY A 184 -12.19 -14.34 -3.69
CA GLY A 184 -12.15 -15.09 -2.44
C GLY A 184 -11.32 -14.44 -1.32
N ALA A 185 -10.86 -13.20 -1.48
CA ALA A 185 -10.10 -12.50 -0.46
C ALA A 185 -10.94 -12.25 0.81
N ASP A 186 -10.26 -12.25 1.96
CA ASP A 186 -10.85 -11.81 3.23
C ASP A 186 -10.77 -10.28 3.32
N VAL A 187 -11.88 -9.63 2.99
CA VAL A 187 -11.96 -8.18 2.83
C VAL A 187 -12.60 -7.52 4.05
N THR A 188 -11.81 -6.69 4.74
CA THR A 188 -12.32 -5.72 5.71
C THR A 188 -12.62 -4.41 4.97
N TRP A 189 -13.88 -3.94 5.00
CA TRP A 189 -14.33 -2.75 4.29
C TRP A 189 -14.91 -1.69 5.22
N ARG A 190 -14.44 -0.45 5.07
CA ARG A 190 -14.96 0.71 5.81
C ARG A 190 -15.31 1.86 4.88
N GLU A 191 -16.57 2.29 4.92
CA GLU A 191 -17.03 3.57 4.40
C GLU A 191 -17.11 4.59 5.54
N SER A 192 -16.51 5.75 5.32
CA SER A 192 -16.51 6.82 6.34
C SER A 192 -17.12 8.11 5.76
N PRO A 193 -17.95 8.85 6.52
CA PRO A 193 -18.60 10.07 6.05
C PRO A 193 -17.60 11.24 5.97
N MET A 194 -16.60 11.12 5.11
CA MET A 194 -15.50 12.05 4.95
C MET A 194 -15.15 12.26 3.47
N PRO A 195 -14.41 13.35 3.12
CA PRO A 195 -13.86 13.56 1.78
C PRO A 195 -12.65 12.66 1.51
N HIS A 196 -11.77 13.04 0.57
CA HIS A 196 -10.52 12.34 0.23
C HIS A 196 -9.51 12.45 1.38
N ALA A 197 -9.64 11.58 2.36
CA ALA A 197 -8.85 11.58 3.59
C ALA A 197 -8.70 10.15 4.13
N VAL A 198 -7.99 10.00 5.24
CA VAL A 198 -7.87 8.76 5.99
C VAL A 198 -8.68 8.87 7.27
N ASP A 199 -9.51 7.88 7.55
CA ASP A 199 -10.33 7.81 8.77
C ASP A 199 -9.46 7.40 9.96
N PRO A 200 -9.29 8.28 10.99
CA PRO A 200 -8.47 7.97 12.15
C PRO A 200 -9.05 6.83 13.02
N ASP A 201 -10.37 6.68 13.08
CA ASP A 201 -11.01 5.61 13.85
C ASP A 201 -10.76 4.26 13.16
N TYR A 202 -10.85 4.22 11.83
CA TYR A 202 -10.53 3.02 11.08
C TYR A 202 -9.04 2.64 11.20
N LEU A 203 -8.12 3.61 11.19
CA LEU A 203 -6.70 3.34 11.44
C LEU A 203 -6.47 2.69 12.81
N ALA A 204 -7.17 3.14 13.85
CA ALA A 204 -7.07 2.54 15.18
C ALA A 204 -7.57 1.08 15.20
N GLU A 205 -8.65 0.78 14.46
CA GLU A 205 -9.14 -0.60 14.28
C GLU A 205 -8.13 -1.47 13.53
N LEU A 206 -7.47 -0.91 12.50
CA LEU A 206 -6.47 -1.62 11.71
C LEU A 206 -5.21 -2.03 12.52
N ALA A 207 -4.91 -1.38 13.64
CA ALA A 207 -3.84 -1.83 14.52
C ALA A 207 -4.11 -3.22 15.13
N GLY A 208 -5.37 -3.50 15.49
CA GLY A 208 -5.81 -4.83 15.90
C GLY A 208 -5.76 -5.83 14.73
N TRP A 209 -6.33 -5.43 13.58
CA TRP A 209 -6.31 -6.24 12.37
C TRP A 209 -4.89 -6.64 11.92
N ILE A 210 -3.91 -5.72 12.00
CA ILE A 210 -2.49 -6.01 11.71
C ILE A 210 -1.97 -7.09 12.68
N THR A 211 -2.36 -7.02 13.94
CA THR A 211 -1.97 -8.03 14.95
C THR A 211 -2.48 -9.40 14.58
N ASP A 212 -3.77 -9.49 14.21
CA ASP A 212 -4.41 -10.74 13.80
C ASP A 212 -3.78 -11.32 12.51
N VAL A 213 -3.50 -10.44 11.53
CA VAL A 213 -2.87 -10.82 10.25
C VAL A 213 -1.45 -11.36 10.44
N LEU A 214 -0.67 -10.78 11.36
CA LEU A 214 0.68 -11.27 11.66
C LEU A 214 0.64 -12.63 12.35
N GLY A 215 -0.47 -12.95 13.03
CA GLY A 215 -0.59 -14.08 13.93
C GLY A 215 0.26 -13.88 15.20
N ASP A 216 0.05 -14.72 16.19
CA ASP A 216 0.90 -14.78 17.36
C ASP A 216 2.28 -15.32 16.93
N ALA A 217 3.28 -14.44 16.84
CA ALA A 217 4.67 -14.84 16.59
C ALA A 217 5.26 -15.67 17.74
N ASP A 218 4.49 -15.89 18.79
CA ASP A 218 4.90 -16.58 20.03
C ASP A 218 4.43 -18.05 20.10
N GLY A 219 4.00 -18.63 18.98
CA GLY A 219 3.42 -19.99 18.92
C GLY A 219 4.17 -21.00 18.07
N ALA A 220 5.53 -20.99 18.07
CA ALA A 220 6.33 -22.09 17.52
C ALA A 220 7.68 -22.22 18.25
#